data_e595fb0b5a3f7243912495f14376bee7
#
_entry.id   e595fb0b5a3f7243912495f14376bee7
#
_cell.length_a   1.000
_cell.length_b   1.000
_cell.length_c   1.000
_cell.angle_alpha   90.00
_cell.angle_beta   90.00
_cell.angle_gamma   90.00
#
_symmetry.space_group_name_H-M   'P 1'
#
loop_
_entity.id
_entity.type
_entity.pdbx_description
1 polymer ?
#
loop_
_entity_poly.entity_id
_entity_poly.type
_entity_poly.pdbx_seq_one_letter_code
_entity_poly.pdbx_strand_id
1 'polypeptide(L)'
;MFVQTLGKVAGAVGTFALATTGAPNAAIAAKTAVEVVETVDNTKKLITGGAAVVAAGAIGMKLLNNGETSQDFLEAEPYYDQSTVPVNVYKNKAPFTGKVISTKRIVGPKATGETCHIIVDHKGDFPYWEGQSWGVIPPGNREKDGKPHSVRLYSIASSRYGDDMSGKTGSLCVRRATYWCPELKADDPAKKGVCSNFICDTKPGDEIKLTGPAGKVMLLPEEDPKTDYIMVATGTGIAPYRGFIRRLFDEDTPAARAYKGEAWLFLGVANSDALLYDDEFQEAAKKGLRIDYALSREQTNSNGGKMYIQDKVEEYADEVFNKLEKGAHIYFCGLKGMMPGIQDMLKGVAEKKGIDYDEWLKGLKKAKQWHVEVY
;
A
#
# COMPACT_ATOMS: atom_id res chain seq x y z
N MET A 1 -23.16 35.83 -25.92
CA MET A 1 -22.88 34.38 -25.83
C MET A 1 -22.60 33.94 -24.41
N PHE A 2 -21.85 34.69 -23.62
CA PHE A 2 -21.48 34.34 -22.23
C PHE A 2 -22.66 34.39 -21.24
N VAL A 3 -23.60 35.28 -21.40
CA VAL A 3 -24.77 35.44 -20.52
C VAL A 3 -25.76 34.28 -20.64
N GLN A 4 -25.87 33.67 -21.81
CA GLN A 4 -26.76 32.50 -22.00
C GLN A 4 -26.23 31.21 -21.36
N THR A 5 -24.91 31.06 -21.26
CA THR A 5 -24.28 29.88 -20.63
C THR A 5 -24.40 29.95 -19.11
N LEU A 6 -24.29 31.14 -18.51
CA LEU A 6 -24.50 31.35 -17.09
C LEU A 6 -25.95 31.13 -16.64
N GLY A 7 -26.90 31.51 -17.47
CA GLY A 7 -28.31 31.23 -17.22
C GLY A 7 -28.66 29.75 -17.20
N LYS A 8 -28.00 28.93 -18.02
CA LYS A 8 -28.18 27.48 -18.05
C LYS A 8 -27.59 26.79 -16.81
N VAL A 9 -26.48 27.32 -16.29
CA VAL A 9 -25.86 26.73 -15.04
C VAL A 9 -26.72 27.07 -13.83
N ALA A 10 -27.25 28.29 -13.74
CA ALA A 10 -28.19 28.68 -12.68
C ALA A 10 -29.51 27.89 -12.74
N GLY A 11 -30.00 27.57 -13.94
CA GLY A 11 -31.16 26.71 -14.14
C GLY A 11 -30.91 25.24 -13.70
N ALA A 12 -29.71 24.72 -13.93
CA ALA A 12 -29.33 23.36 -13.49
C ALA A 12 -29.27 23.24 -11.96
N VAL A 13 -28.76 24.27 -11.28
CA VAL A 13 -28.73 24.30 -9.80
C VAL A 13 -30.14 24.44 -9.23
N GLY A 14 -30.99 25.22 -9.84
CA GLY A 14 -32.40 25.34 -9.44
C GLY A 14 -33.21 24.06 -9.63
N THR A 15 -32.93 23.28 -10.68
CA THR A 15 -33.58 22.00 -10.95
C THR A 15 -33.14 20.93 -9.95
N PHE A 16 -31.87 20.96 -9.50
CA PHE A 16 -31.36 20.03 -8.49
C PHE A 16 -31.97 20.29 -7.10
N ALA A 17 -32.19 21.56 -6.73
CA ALA A 17 -32.84 21.94 -5.47
C ALA A 17 -34.30 21.47 -5.40
N LEU A 18 -34.99 21.39 -6.54
CA LEU A 18 -36.39 20.93 -6.62
C LEU A 18 -36.52 19.40 -6.56
N ALA A 19 -35.47 18.64 -6.91
CA ALA A 19 -35.49 17.18 -6.84
C ALA A 19 -35.25 16.63 -5.42
N THR A 20 -34.86 17.47 -4.44
CA THR A 20 -34.60 17.08 -3.05
C THR A 20 -35.68 17.47 -2.05
N THR A 21 -36.89 17.78 -2.50
CA THR A 21 -38.04 18.15 -1.65
C THR A 21 -38.62 16.95 -0.86
N GLY A 22 -37.82 16.37 0.00
CA GLY A 22 -38.20 15.30 0.91
C GLY A 22 -37.25 15.14 2.10
N ALA A 23 -36.17 15.92 2.17
CA ALA A 23 -35.21 15.84 3.26
C ALA A 23 -35.30 17.07 4.21
N PRO A 24 -35.10 16.90 5.51
CA PRO A 24 -35.23 17.97 6.51
C PRO A 24 -34.24 19.13 6.40
N ASN A 25 -33.35 19.13 5.43
CA ASN A 25 -32.27 20.13 5.27
C ASN A 25 -32.41 21.02 4.01
N ALA A 26 -33.56 21.06 3.38
CA ALA A 26 -33.79 21.89 2.20
C ALA A 26 -33.54 23.42 2.45
N ALA A 27 -33.78 23.90 3.67
CA ALA A 27 -33.58 25.30 4.05
C ALA A 27 -32.09 25.70 4.11
N ILE A 28 -31.22 24.76 4.49
CA ILE A 28 -29.76 24.99 4.58
C ILE A 28 -29.16 25.01 3.17
N ALA A 29 -29.57 24.09 2.31
CA ALA A 29 -29.13 24.06 0.91
C ALA A 29 -29.52 25.34 0.13
N ALA A 30 -30.69 25.86 0.38
CA ALA A 30 -31.16 27.12 -0.23
C ALA A 30 -30.34 28.34 0.24
N LYS A 31 -29.96 28.39 1.53
CA LYS A 31 -29.14 29.48 2.10
C LYS A 31 -27.71 29.47 1.53
N THR A 32 -27.13 28.32 1.37
CA THR A 32 -25.77 28.13 0.81
C THR A 32 -25.76 28.50 -0.69
N ALA A 33 -26.81 28.18 -1.44
CA ALA A 33 -26.91 28.53 -2.85
C ALA A 33 -27.03 30.05 -3.08
N VAL A 34 -27.70 30.77 -2.19
CA VAL A 34 -27.81 32.25 -2.26
C VAL A 34 -26.43 32.89 -1.97
N GLU A 35 -25.68 32.40 -0.99
CA GLU A 35 -24.33 32.91 -0.66
C GLU A 35 -23.35 32.70 -1.82
N VAL A 36 -23.42 31.58 -2.51
CA VAL A 36 -22.57 31.27 -3.68
C VAL A 36 -22.89 32.23 -4.85
N VAL A 37 -24.14 32.57 -5.06
CA VAL A 37 -24.53 33.52 -6.12
C VAL A 37 -24.04 34.94 -5.81
N GLU A 38 -24.09 35.40 -4.56
CA GLU A 38 -23.57 36.71 -4.16
C GLU A 38 -22.04 36.80 -4.28
N THR A 39 -21.32 35.71 -3.95
CA THR A 39 -19.86 35.66 -4.09
C THR A 39 -19.42 35.70 -5.56
N VAL A 40 -20.17 35.06 -6.46
CA VAL A 40 -19.88 35.06 -7.89
C VAL A 40 -20.11 36.45 -8.52
N ASP A 41 -21.09 37.20 -8.06
CA ASP A 41 -21.35 38.56 -8.58
C ASP A 41 -20.28 39.58 -8.16
N ASN A 42 -19.68 39.41 -6.99
CA ASN A 42 -18.57 40.26 -6.57
C ASN A 42 -17.25 39.91 -7.29
N THR A 43 -17.11 38.72 -7.84
CA THR A 43 -15.89 38.26 -8.55
C THR A 43 -15.92 38.66 -10.03
N LYS A 44 -17.07 39.02 -10.60
CA LYS A 44 -17.20 39.48 -12.01
C LYS A 44 -16.35 40.71 -12.36
N LYS A 45 -15.82 41.41 -11.37
CA LYS A 45 -14.93 42.58 -11.59
C LYS A 45 -13.45 42.22 -11.83
N LEU A 46 -13.03 40.94 -11.75
CA LEU A 46 -11.61 40.60 -11.69
C LEU A 46 -11.13 39.49 -12.65
N ILE A 47 -11.97 38.90 -13.52
CA ILE A 47 -11.52 37.72 -14.30
C ILE A 47 -11.86 37.83 -15.78
N THR A 48 -10.85 38.06 -16.60
CA THR A 48 -10.82 37.80 -18.04
C THR A 48 -10.10 36.51 -18.35
N GLY A 49 -10.79 35.48 -18.86
CA GLY A 49 -10.21 34.28 -19.48
C GLY A 49 -10.20 33.00 -18.63
N GLY A 50 -10.37 31.91 -19.30
CA GLY A 50 -10.34 30.46 -18.99
C GLY A 50 -10.04 29.84 -17.61
N ALA A 51 -9.53 30.62 -16.67
CA ALA A 51 -9.24 30.18 -15.31
C ALA A 51 -10.47 30.10 -14.37
N ALA A 52 -11.59 30.71 -14.78
CA ALA A 52 -12.79 30.82 -13.94
C ALA A 52 -13.53 29.50 -13.72
N VAL A 53 -13.46 28.56 -14.67
CA VAL A 53 -14.17 27.26 -14.56
C VAL A 53 -13.46 26.33 -13.56
N VAL A 54 -12.12 26.34 -13.52
CA VAL A 54 -11.34 25.53 -12.59
C VAL A 54 -11.46 26.08 -11.16
N ALA A 55 -11.49 27.44 -11.01
CA ALA A 55 -11.67 28.06 -9.70
C ALA A 55 -13.07 27.83 -9.13
N ALA A 56 -14.11 27.81 -9.95
CA ALA A 56 -15.48 27.53 -9.49
C ALA A 56 -15.66 26.07 -9.06
N GLY A 57 -15.00 25.11 -9.72
CA GLY A 57 -14.98 23.71 -9.33
C GLY A 57 -14.28 23.51 -7.99
N ALA A 58 -13.11 24.15 -7.79
CA ALA A 58 -12.34 24.06 -6.54
C ALA A 58 -13.02 24.77 -5.36
N ILE A 59 -13.72 25.89 -5.60
CA ILE A 59 -14.50 26.59 -4.58
C ILE A 59 -15.78 25.83 -4.25
N GLY A 60 -16.45 25.23 -5.23
CA GLY A 60 -17.61 24.37 -5.00
C GLY A 60 -17.27 23.14 -4.14
N MET A 61 -16.14 22.47 -4.41
CA MET A 61 -15.64 21.39 -3.57
C MET A 61 -15.32 21.83 -2.13
N LYS A 62 -14.72 23.02 -1.96
CA LYS A 62 -14.36 23.53 -0.63
C LYS A 62 -15.57 23.96 0.21
N LEU A 63 -16.68 24.36 -0.43
CA LEU A 63 -17.91 24.76 0.26
C LEU A 63 -18.81 23.56 0.61
N LEU A 64 -18.65 22.44 -0.07
CA LEU A 64 -19.34 21.18 0.28
C LEU A 64 -18.69 20.46 1.48
N ASN A 65 -17.45 20.84 1.84
CA ASN A 65 -16.64 20.20 2.86
C ASN A 65 -16.70 20.84 4.27
N ASN A 66 -17.71 21.63 4.59
CA ASN A 66 -17.85 22.26 5.92
C ASN A 66 -18.66 21.44 6.93
N GLY A 67 -18.76 20.15 6.76
CA GLY A 67 -19.46 19.24 7.66
C GLY A 67 -18.63 18.01 8.02
N GLU A 68 -17.80 18.14 9.02
CA GLU A 68 -17.35 17.06 9.93
C GLU A 68 -17.26 15.64 9.39
N THR A 69 -16.12 15.27 8.79
CA THR A 69 -15.42 14.01 9.08
C THR A 69 -14.03 14.08 8.47
N SER A 70 -13.04 13.51 9.15
CA SER A 70 -11.63 13.42 8.76
C SER A 70 -11.36 12.61 7.46
N GLN A 71 -12.35 12.38 6.63
CA GLN A 71 -12.30 11.47 5.47
C GLN A 71 -12.83 12.04 4.15
N ASP A 72 -13.09 13.35 4.07
CA ASP A 72 -13.62 14.01 2.85
C ASP A 72 -12.65 13.96 1.64
N PHE A 73 -11.41 13.50 1.85
CA PHE A 73 -10.40 13.35 0.79
C PHE A 73 -10.35 11.94 0.20
N LEU A 74 -11.08 10.96 0.76
CA LEU A 74 -11.12 9.61 0.22
C LEU A 74 -11.79 9.60 -1.16
N GLU A 75 -11.40 8.63 -1.98
CA GLU A 75 -12.03 8.46 -3.28
C GLU A 75 -13.55 8.28 -3.16
N ALA A 76 -14.29 8.92 -4.07
CA ALA A 76 -15.73 8.74 -4.19
C ALA A 76 -16.09 7.45 -4.94
N GLU A 77 -15.20 6.99 -5.82
CA GLU A 77 -15.34 5.79 -6.65
C GLU A 77 -14.05 4.95 -6.59
N PRO A 78 -14.12 3.62 -6.75
CA PRO A 78 -12.93 2.78 -6.84
C PRO A 78 -11.99 3.18 -7.97
N TYR A 79 -10.68 3.08 -7.75
CA TYR A 79 -9.67 3.36 -8.77
C TYR A 79 -9.38 2.12 -9.60
N TYR A 80 -9.81 2.10 -10.84
CA TYR A 80 -9.56 0.99 -11.76
C TYR A 80 -8.44 1.30 -12.79
N ASP A 81 -8.26 2.56 -13.15
CA ASP A 81 -7.26 2.96 -14.14
C ASP A 81 -5.85 3.06 -13.55
N GLN A 82 -5.10 1.98 -13.65
CA GLN A 82 -3.70 1.92 -13.23
C GLN A 82 -2.75 2.76 -14.12
N SER A 83 -3.22 3.39 -15.20
CA SER A 83 -2.39 4.29 -16.01
C SER A 83 -2.05 5.58 -15.26
N THR A 84 -2.93 6.00 -14.34
CA THR A 84 -2.79 7.20 -13.53
C THR A 84 -1.89 7.05 -12.31
N VAL A 85 -1.42 5.82 -12.01
CA VAL A 85 -0.56 5.54 -10.86
C VAL A 85 0.72 6.39 -10.92
N PRO A 86 1.02 7.18 -9.88
CA PRO A 86 2.24 7.99 -9.85
C PRO A 86 3.49 7.10 -9.81
N VAL A 87 4.49 7.43 -10.63
CA VAL A 87 5.77 6.70 -10.65
C VAL A 87 6.92 7.70 -10.80
N ASN A 88 7.96 7.56 -9.95
CA ASN A 88 9.18 8.35 -9.99
C ASN A 88 8.94 9.88 -9.98
N VAL A 89 7.97 10.31 -9.18
CA VAL A 89 7.65 11.73 -8.95
C VAL A 89 8.87 12.43 -8.36
N TYR A 90 9.53 11.79 -7.38
CA TYR A 90 10.78 12.26 -6.79
C TYR A 90 11.96 11.39 -7.17
N LYS A 91 13.07 12.02 -7.56
CA LYS A 91 14.29 11.37 -8.09
C LYS A 91 15.47 11.59 -7.16
N ASN A 92 16.54 10.79 -7.31
CA ASN A 92 17.76 10.89 -6.50
C ASN A 92 18.39 12.29 -6.50
N LYS A 93 18.28 13.04 -7.60
CA LYS A 93 18.81 14.41 -7.71
C LYS A 93 17.92 15.47 -7.06
N ALA A 94 16.64 15.16 -6.86
CA ALA A 94 15.65 16.00 -6.22
C ALA A 94 14.73 15.11 -5.37
N PRO A 95 15.23 14.57 -4.25
CA PRO A 95 14.42 13.74 -3.35
C PRO A 95 13.42 14.60 -2.59
N PHE A 96 12.32 13.97 -2.17
CA PHE A 96 11.42 14.55 -1.20
C PHE A 96 12.05 14.46 0.20
N THR A 97 11.85 15.48 1.03
CA THR A 97 12.23 15.44 2.44
C THR A 97 10.97 15.30 3.31
N GLY A 98 10.76 14.08 3.82
CA GLY A 98 9.70 13.81 4.79
C GLY A 98 10.21 13.96 6.23
N LYS A 99 9.27 13.98 7.19
CA LYS A 99 9.58 13.95 8.63
C LYS A 99 9.10 12.65 9.24
N VAL A 100 9.96 12.04 10.05
CA VAL A 100 9.58 10.86 10.83
C VAL A 100 8.63 11.28 11.94
N ILE A 101 7.46 10.62 12.02
CA ILE A 101 6.49 10.79 13.10
C ILE A 101 6.78 9.82 14.24
N SER A 102 7.08 8.56 13.87
CA SER A 102 7.40 7.53 14.86
C SER A 102 8.28 6.43 14.25
N THR A 103 9.09 5.82 15.11
CA THR A 103 9.84 4.59 14.84
C THR A 103 9.59 3.65 16.01
N LYS A 104 8.90 2.54 15.73
CA LYS A 104 8.49 1.57 16.76
C LYS A 104 8.95 0.17 16.38
N ARG A 105 9.66 -0.50 17.30
CA ARG A 105 9.90 -1.95 17.18
C ARG A 105 8.58 -2.71 17.26
N ILE A 106 8.34 -3.62 16.33
CA ILE A 106 7.09 -4.38 16.18
C ILE A 106 7.27 -5.90 16.26
N VAL A 107 8.39 -6.35 16.79
CA VAL A 107 8.67 -7.77 17.05
C VAL A 107 8.91 -8.01 18.52
N GLY A 108 8.57 -9.20 18.99
CA GLY A 108 8.76 -9.61 20.36
C GLY A 108 10.23 -9.91 20.71
N PRO A 109 10.53 -10.21 22.00
CA PRO A 109 11.90 -10.36 22.48
C PRO A 109 12.63 -11.57 21.93
N LYS A 110 11.92 -12.64 21.55
CA LYS A 110 12.49 -13.87 20.99
C LYS A 110 12.65 -13.85 19.46
N ALA A 111 12.26 -12.74 18.80
CA ALA A 111 12.44 -12.58 17.38
C ALA A 111 13.92 -12.58 17.00
N THR A 112 14.23 -13.10 15.81
CA THR A 112 15.59 -13.11 15.27
C THR A 112 15.98 -11.78 14.67
N GLY A 113 16.25 -10.79 15.50
CA GLY A 113 16.60 -9.44 15.08
C GLY A 113 15.50 -8.44 15.38
N GLU A 114 15.74 -7.20 14.96
CA GLU A 114 14.83 -6.07 15.15
C GLU A 114 14.13 -5.72 13.85
N THR A 115 12.82 -5.54 13.93
CA THR A 115 12.03 -4.97 12.84
C THR A 115 11.23 -3.80 13.39
N CYS A 116 11.30 -2.68 12.68
CA CYS A 116 10.64 -1.44 13.06
C CYS A 116 9.55 -1.07 12.04
N HIS A 117 8.49 -0.49 12.55
CA HIS A 117 7.48 0.25 11.80
C HIS A 117 7.79 1.74 11.92
N ILE A 118 7.94 2.41 10.78
CA ILE A 118 8.31 3.81 10.70
C ILE A 118 7.22 4.58 9.97
N ILE A 119 6.66 5.60 10.60
CA ILE A 119 5.67 6.50 10.01
C ILE A 119 6.35 7.79 9.61
N VAL A 120 6.14 8.20 8.35
CA VAL A 120 6.71 9.42 7.77
C VAL A 120 5.59 10.34 7.34
N ASP A 121 5.65 11.60 7.79
CA ASP A 121 4.82 12.70 7.32
C ASP A 121 5.36 13.20 5.96
N HIS A 122 4.54 13.13 4.93
CA HIS A 122 4.79 13.68 3.61
C HIS A 122 3.83 14.81 3.24
N LYS A 123 3.01 15.27 4.18
CA LYS A 123 2.07 16.40 4.07
C LYS A 123 1.04 16.31 2.93
N GLY A 124 0.90 15.12 2.31
CA GLY A 124 0.09 14.93 1.12
C GLY A 124 0.82 15.17 -0.20
N ASP A 125 2.10 15.59 -0.15
CA ASP A 125 2.86 15.94 -1.36
C ASP A 125 3.52 14.73 -2.05
N PHE A 126 3.45 13.55 -1.43
CA PHE A 126 4.04 12.32 -1.98
C PHE A 126 2.95 11.26 -2.29
N PRO A 127 2.21 11.40 -3.40
CA PRO A 127 1.18 10.44 -3.76
C PRO A 127 1.79 9.07 -4.10
N TYR A 128 1.16 8.00 -3.62
CA TYR A 128 1.52 6.61 -3.92
C TYR A 128 0.27 5.72 -3.85
N TRP A 129 0.39 4.52 -4.43
CA TRP A 129 -0.63 3.48 -4.33
C TRP A 129 -0.07 2.26 -3.58
N GLU A 130 -0.96 1.47 -3.01
CA GLU A 130 -0.63 0.21 -2.35
C GLU A 130 0.16 -0.71 -3.29
N GLY A 131 1.20 -1.35 -2.76
CA GLY A 131 2.11 -2.19 -3.55
C GLY A 131 3.28 -1.43 -4.19
N GLN A 132 3.35 -0.10 -4.05
CA GLN A 132 4.53 0.66 -4.47
C GLN A 132 5.60 0.72 -3.38
N SER A 133 6.79 1.15 -3.77
CA SER A 133 7.96 1.26 -2.89
C SER A 133 8.47 2.69 -2.82
N TRP A 134 8.99 3.09 -1.67
CA TRP A 134 9.81 4.29 -1.51
C TRP A 134 11.30 3.94 -1.57
N GLY A 135 12.07 4.77 -2.25
CA GLY A 135 13.51 4.76 -2.13
C GLY A 135 13.94 5.66 -0.98
N VAL A 136 14.76 5.13 -0.09
CA VAL A 136 15.35 5.91 1.01
C VAL A 136 16.83 6.17 0.72
N ILE A 137 17.26 7.42 0.86
CA ILE A 137 18.66 7.82 0.74
C ILE A 137 19.21 8.06 2.14
N PRO A 138 20.07 7.17 2.68
CA PRO A 138 20.68 7.39 3.98
C PRO A 138 21.68 8.56 3.91
N PRO A 139 21.85 9.33 5.00
CA PRO A 139 22.76 10.47 5.05
C PRO A 139 24.24 10.05 4.94
N GLY A 140 25.09 11.00 4.59
CA GLY A 140 26.53 10.80 4.50
C GLY A 140 27.01 10.18 3.20
N ASN A 141 28.29 9.88 3.15
CA ASN A 141 29.00 9.39 1.98
C ASN A 141 29.62 8.02 2.27
N ARG A 142 29.79 7.21 1.22
CA ARG A 142 30.48 5.93 1.28
C ARG A 142 31.98 6.15 1.51
N GLU A 143 32.56 5.45 2.46
CA GLU A 143 33.97 5.56 2.80
C GLU A 143 34.90 5.22 1.62
N LYS A 144 34.52 4.23 0.79
CA LYS A 144 35.34 3.72 -0.29
C LYS A 144 35.61 4.70 -1.44
N ASP A 145 34.71 5.66 -1.68
CA ASP A 145 34.80 6.56 -2.86
C ASP A 145 34.27 7.98 -2.63
N GLY A 146 33.90 8.31 -1.39
CA GLY A 146 33.42 9.63 -0.99
C GLY A 146 32.06 10.04 -1.63
N LYS A 147 31.40 9.16 -2.38
CA LYS A 147 30.13 9.48 -3.02
C LYS A 147 28.95 9.25 -2.04
N PRO A 148 27.82 9.94 -2.23
CA PRO A 148 26.61 9.70 -1.44
C PRO A 148 26.23 8.23 -1.40
N HIS A 149 25.65 7.79 -0.31
CA HIS A 149 25.09 6.45 -0.20
C HIS A 149 24.04 6.20 -1.28
N SER A 150 23.97 4.95 -1.76
CA SER A 150 22.96 4.54 -2.74
C SER A 150 21.59 4.45 -2.10
N VAL A 151 20.57 4.85 -2.86
CA VAL A 151 19.17 4.62 -2.50
C VAL A 151 18.89 3.14 -2.26
N ARG A 152 18.01 2.84 -1.30
CA ARG A 152 17.44 1.50 -1.07
C ARG A 152 15.93 1.58 -1.13
N LEU A 153 15.33 0.64 -1.86
CA LEU A 153 13.88 0.54 -1.99
C LEU A 153 13.31 -0.23 -0.79
N TYR A 154 12.18 0.25 -0.31
CA TYR A 154 11.35 -0.39 0.71
C TYR A 154 9.90 -0.33 0.27
N SER A 155 9.22 -1.47 0.26
CA SER A 155 7.79 -1.52 0.00
C SER A 155 7.05 -0.72 1.07
N ILE A 156 6.10 0.09 0.64
CA ILE A 156 5.28 0.91 1.54
C ILE A 156 4.33 0.00 2.31
N ALA A 157 4.23 0.20 3.62
CA ALA A 157 3.47 -0.66 4.53
C ALA A 157 2.10 -0.09 4.93
N SER A 158 1.69 1.02 4.34
CA SER A 158 0.38 1.65 4.54
C SER A 158 -0.40 1.72 3.23
N SER A 159 -1.71 1.92 3.34
CA SER A 159 -2.49 2.37 2.19
C SER A 159 -2.12 3.81 1.83
N ARG A 160 -2.62 4.30 0.69
CA ARG A 160 -2.42 5.68 0.21
C ARG A 160 -2.92 6.75 1.17
N TYR A 161 -3.76 6.37 2.13
CA TYR A 161 -4.29 7.28 3.15
C TYR A 161 -3.45 7.33 4.42
N GLY A 162 -2.38 6.52 4.50
CA GLY A 162 -1.53 6.45 5.68
C GLY A 162 -2.12 5.64 6.82
N ASP A 163 -1.37 5.51 7.91
CA ASP A 163 -1.83 4.77 9.09
C ASP A 163 -2.91 5.50 9.86
N ASP A 164 -2.94 6.82 9.78
CA ASP A 164 -3.86 7.74 10.44
C ASP A 164 -5.05 8.18 9.57
N MET A 165 -5.16 7.64 8.37
CA MET A 165 -6.20 7.98 7.40
C MET A 165 -6.22 9.48 7.01
N SER A 166 -5.09 10.18 7.16
CA SER A 166 -4.99 11.62 6.84
C SER A 166 -4.65 11.89 5.38
N GLY A 167 -4.18 10.88 4.64
CA GLY A 167 -3.59 11.04 3.31
C GLY A 167 -2.28 11.83 3.29
N LYS A 168 -1.70 12.09 4.48
CA LYS A 168 -0.49 12.89 4.66
C LYS A 168 0.71 12.09 5.13
N THR A 169 0.48 10.83 5.50
CA THR A 169 1.50 9.94 6.03
C THR A 169 1.62 8.68 5.22
N GLY A 170 2.76 8.02 5.32
CA GLY A 170 2.97 6.67 4.85
C GLY A 170 3.95 5.95 5.74
N SER A 171 4.00 4.63 5.66
CA SER A 171 4.80 3.84 6.58
C SER A 171 5.69 2.82 5.90
N LEU A 172 6.78 2.47 6.58
CA LEU A 172 7.74 1.46 6.18
C LEU A 172 7.84 0.37 7.26
N CYS A 173 8.04 -0.88 6.82
CA CYS A 173 8.38 -2.02 7.66
C CYS A 173 9.82 -2.43 7.39
N VAL A 174 10.74 -2.14 8.30
CA VAL A 174 12.16 -2.27 8.05
C VAL A 174 12.82 -3.18 9.09
N ARG A 175 13.44 -4.26 8.62
CA ARG A 175 14.31 -5.07 9.46
C ARG A 175 15.70 -4.44 9.51
N ARG A 176 16.22 -4.24 10.72
CA ARG A 176 17.60 -3.81 10.95
C ARG A 176 18.55 -4.89 10.44
N ALA A 177 19.36 -4.57 9.46
CA ALA A 177 20.37 -5.49 8.95
C ALA A 177 21.63 -5.43 9.81
N THR A 178 21.91 -6.53 10.49
CA THR A 178 23.15 -6.78 11.25
C THR A 178 23.98 -7.83 10.53
N TYR A 179 25.24 -7.94 10.87
CA TYR A 179 26.14 -8.97 10.39
C TYR A 179 26.78 -9.70 11.57
N TRP A 180 26.37 -10.92 11.80
CA TRP A 180 26.98 -11.78 12.80
C TRP A 180 28.38 -12.19 12.34
N CYS A 181 29.41 -11.81 13.10
CA CYS A 181 30.79 -12.18 12.86
C CYS A 181 31.15 -13.42 13.68
N PRO A 182 31.45 -14.57 13.05
CA PRO A 182 31.85 -15.78 13.77
C PRO A 182 33.12 -15.61 14.61
N GLU A 183 34.05 -14.75 14.13
CA GLU A 183 35.33 -14.49 14.80
C GLU A 183 35.12 -13.65 16.07
N LEU A 184 34.29 -12.64 16.01
CA LEU A 184 33.93 -11.79 17.14
C LEU A 184 32.90 -12.44 18.08
N LYS A 185 32.23 -13.51 17.64
CA LYS A 185 31.06 -14.12 18.30
C LYS A 185 29.98 -13.09 18.68
N ALA A 186 29.85 -12.04 17.88
CA ALA A 186 28.94 -10.91 18.06
C ALA A 186 28.60 -10.28 16.71
N ASP A 187 27.58 -9.41 16.70
CA ASP A 187 27.33 -8.56 15.53
C ASP A 187 28.49 -7.59 15.30
N ASP A 188 29.03 -7.56 14.07
CA ASP A 188 30.09 -6.64 13.65
C ASP A 188 29.49 -5.28 13.25
N PRO A 189 29.70 -4.22 14.04
CA PRO A 189 29.11 -2.91 13.76
C PRO A 189 29.66 -2.27 12.47
N ALA A 190 30.84 -2.69 12.00
CA ALA A 190 31.43 -2.18 10.76
C ALA A 190 30.75 -2.75 9.50
N LYS A 191 30.11 -3.90 9.61
CA LYS A 191 29.42 -4.59 8.50
C LYS A 191 27.90 -4.48 8.53
N LYS A 192 27.34 -3.68 9.43
CA LYS A 192 25.87 -3.47 9.51
C LYS A 192 25.33 -2.78 8.27
N GLY A 193 24.07 -3.03 7.94
CA GLY A 193 23.40 -2.38 6.82
C GLY A 193 23.23 -0.88 7.05
N VAL A 194 23.75 -0.04 6.16
CA VAL A 194 23.73 1.44 6.34
C VAL A 194 22.31 1.98 6.37
N CYS A 195 21.49 1.71 5.34
CA CYS A 195 20.17 2.32 5.21
C CYS A 195 19.17 1.80 6.25
N SER A 196 19.10 0.50 6.47
CA SER A 196 18.17 -0.10 7.43
C SER A 196 18.48 0.33 8.88
N ASN A 197 19.77 0.45 9.24
CA ASN A 197 20.14 0.96 10.55
C ASN A 197 19.79 2.44 10.69
N PHE A 198 20.09 3.26 9.68
CA PHE A 198 19.67 4.67 9.66
C PHE A 198 18.17 4.80 9.91
N ILE A 199 17.34 4.07 9.14
CA ILE A 199 15.88 4.15 9.28
C ILE A 199 15.41 3.71 10.67
N CYS A 200 15.93 2.57 11.19
CA CYS A 200 15.56 2.07 12.51
C CYS A 200 16.06 2.94 13.68
N ASP A 201 17.05 3.79 13.46
CA ASP A 201 17.59 4.72 14.45
C ASP A 201 16.90 6.10 14.46
N THR A 202 16.04 6.38 13.46
CA THR A 202 15.31 7.66 13.39
C THR A 202 14.38 7.86 14.57
N LYS A 203 14.18 9.13 14.92
CA LYS A 203 13.31 9.59 16.00
C LYS A 203 12.26 10.54 15.46
N PRO A 204 11.16 10.77 16.20
CA PRO A 204 10.19 11.79 15.83
C PRO A 204 10.85 13.16 15.57
N GLY A 205 10.55 13.73 14.39
CA GLY A 205 11.10 15.00 13.92
C GLY A 205 12.31 14.88 13.02
N ASP A 206 12.97 13.72 12.94
CA ASP A 206 14.10 13.51 12.03
C ASP A 206 13.65 13.60 10.57
N GLU A 207 14.56 14.13 9.74
CA GLU A 207 14.35 14.20 8.29
C GLU A 207 14.75 12.88 7.60
N ILE A 208 13.96 12.46 6.64
CA ILE A 208 14.22 11.30 5.79
C ILE A 208 14.07 11.69 4.32
N LYS A 209 15.10 11.41 3.51
CA LYS A 209 15.07 11.66 2.07
C LYS A 209 14.49 10.48 1.32
N LEU A 210 13.38 10.75 0.63
CA LEU A 210 12.58 9.75 -0.10
C LEU A 210 12.62 10.01 -1.61
N THR A 211 12.61 8.94 -2.38
CA THR A 211 12.43 8.95 -3.84
C THR A 211 11.31 7.98 -4.24
N GLY A 212 10.79 8.13 -5.43
CA GLY A 212 9.71 7.29 -5.94
C GLY A 212 8.41 8.10 -6.13
N PRO A 213 7.24 7.49 -5.90
CA PRO A 213 7.05 6.06 -5.64
C PRO A 213 7.53 5.20 -6.80
N ALA A 214 7.96 3.97 -6.53
CA ALA A 214 8.49 3.06 -7.53
C ALA A 214 7.62 1.80 -7.65
N GLY A 215 7.62 1.20 -8.84
CA GLY A 215 6.96 -0.09 -9.10
C GLY A 215 5.50 0.03 -9.52
N LYS A 216 5.08 -0.92 -10.35
CA LYS A 216 3.68 -1.17 -10.76
C LYS A 216 3.35 -2.67 -10.73
N VAL A 217 4.32 -3.51 -10.38
CA VAL A 217 4.16 -4.98 -10.42
C VAL A 217 3.23 -5.46 -9.32
N MET A 218 3.26 -4.81 -8.17
CA MET A 218 2.53 -5.22 -6.97
C MET A 218 1.21 -4.47 -6.77
N LEU A 219 0.67 -3.79 -7.79
CA LEU A 219 -0.60 -3.08 -7.66
C LEU A 219 -1.78 -4.07 -7.53
N LEU A 220 -2.80 -3.68 -6.75
CA LEU A 220 -4.08 -4.41 -6.70
C LEU A 220 -4.91 -4.08 -7.95
N PRO A 221 -5.36 -5.06 -8.74
CA PRO A 221 -6.33 -4.86 -9.82
C PRO A 221 -7.74 -4.84 -9.20
N GLU A 222 -8.32 -3.67 -9.03
CA GLU A 222 -9.63 -3.49 -8.38
C GLU A 222 -10.82 -3.48 -9.36
N GLU A 223 -10.58 -3.82 -10.64
CA GLU A 223 -11.61 -3.81 -11.71
C GLU A 223 -12.74 -4.79 -11.47
N ASP A 224 -12.43 -5.98 -10.95
CA ASP A 224 -13.44 -6.95 -10.52
C ASP A 224 -13.41 -7.11 -8.98
N PRO A 225 -14.46 -6.66 -8.28
CA PRO A 225 -14.54 -6.77 -6.82
C PRO A 225 -14.61 -8.23 -6.31
N LYS A 226 -14.73 -9.21 -7.18
CA LYS A 226 -14.71 -10.64 -6.83
C LYS A 226 -13.34 -11.29 -7.00
N THR A 227 -12.32 -10.52 -7.39
CA THR A 227 -10.97 -11.04 -7.57
C THR A 227 -10.41 -11.60 -6.26
N ASP A 228 -9.94 -12.85 -6.31
CA ASP A 228 -9.21 -13.45 -5.20
C ASP A 228 -7.74 -13.03 -5.22
N TYR A 229 -7.19 -12.75 -4.03
CA TYR A 229 -5.78 -12.37 -3.86
C TYR A 229 -5.07 -13.35 -2.94
N ILE A 230 -4.03 -14.02 -3.45
CA ILE A 230 -3.15 -14.90 -2.68
C ILE A 230 -1.84 -14.15 -2.42
N MET A 231 -1.54 -13.85 -1.17
CA MET A 231 -0.41 -13.04 -0.74
C MET A 231 0.60 -13.92 0.01
N VAL A 232 1.78 -14.11 -0.55
CA VAL A 232 2.83 -14.97 0.04
C VAL A 232 4.00 -14.10 0.48
N ALA A 233 4.20 -13.98 1.78
CA ALA A 233 5.22 -13.13 2.40
C ALA A 233 6.24 -13.90 3.22
N THR A 234 7.48 -13.40 3.26
CA THR A 234 8.46 -13.78 4.28
C THR A 234 9.00 -12.54 4.99
N GLY A 235 8.91 -12.53 6.32
CA GLY A 235 9.38 -11.40 7.13
C GLY A 235 8.81 -10.05 6.68
N THR A 236 9.69 -9.07 6.41
CA THR A 236 9.27 -7.72 6.00
C THR A 236 8.63 -7.63 4.61
N GLY A 237 8.58 -8.73 3.85
CA GLY A 237 7.75 -8.85 2.65
C GLY A 237 6.26 -8.69 2.91
N ILE A 238 5.83 -8.69 4.16
CA ILE A 238 4.45 -8.37 4.57
C ILE A 238 4.07 -6.91 4.29
N ALA A 239 5.04 -6.01 4.10
CA ALA A 239 4.81 -4.57 3.99
C ALA A 239 3.74 -4.19 2.94
N PRO A 240 3.84 -4.57 1.66
CA PRO A 240 2.82 -4.21 0.68
C PRO A 240 1.46 -4.83 1.01
N TYR A 241 1.44 -6.03 1.59
CA TYR A 241 0.19 -6.72 1.92
C TYR A 241 -0.54 -6.10 3.11
N ARG A 242 0.19 -5.46 4.05
CA ARG A 242 -0.46 -4.65 5.07
C ARG A 242 -1.26 -3.50 4.44
N GLY A 243 -0.69 -2.83 3.45
CA GLY A 243 -1.42 -1.82 2.66
C GLY A 243 -2.67 -2.39 1.98
N PHE A 244 -2.55 -3.55 1.35
CA PHE A 244 -3.68 -4.25 0.71
C PHE A 244 -4.77 -4.63 1.70
N ILE A 245 -4.39 -5.25 2.83
CA ILE A 245 -5.32 -5.70 3.85
C ILE A 245 -6.07 -4.52 4.46
N ARG A 246 -5.37 -3.42 4.78
CA ARG A 246 -6.01 -2.20 5.25
C ARG A 246 -7.02 -1.66 4.25
N ARG A 247 -6.62 -1.56 2.98
CA ARG A 247 -7.50 -1.07 1.90
C ARG A 247 -8.74 -1.96 1.69
N LEU A 248 -8.62 -3.27 1.84
CA LEU A 248 -9.72 -4.20 1.58
C LEU A 248 -10.64 -4.41 2.80
N PHE A 249 -10.14 -4.28 4.03
CA PHE A 249 -10.86 -4.69 5.23
C PHE A 249 -11.02 -3.61 6.31
N ASP A 250 -10.12 -2.62 6.37
CA ASP A 250 -10.10 -1.68 7.49
C ASP A 250 -10.59 -0.28 7.12
N GLU A 251 -10.44 0.11 5.86
CA GLU A 251 -10.79 1.44 5.38
C GLU A 251 -12.23 1.49 4.89
N ASP A 252 -12.96 2.56 5.26
CA ASP A 252 -14.32 2.77 4.75
C ASP A 252 -14.29 3.48 3.39
N THR A 253 -13.79 2.78 2.37
CA THR A 253 -13.70 3.27 0.99
C THR A 253 -14.68 2.52 0.08
N PRO A 254 -15.01 3.09 -1.11
CA PRO A 254 -15.82 2.37 -2.11
C PRO A 254 -15.23 1.03 -2.52
N ALA A 255 -13.89 0.93 -2.63
CA ALA A 255 -13.18 -0.29 -2.96
C ALA A 255 -13.39 -1.38 -1.88
N ALA A 256 -13.23 -1.03 -0.60
CA ALA A 256 -13.44 -1.95 0.51
C ALA A 256 -14.90 -2.43 0.58
N ARG A 257 -15.86 -1.50 0.45
CA ARG A 257 -17.30 -1.85 0.45
C ARG A 257 -17.71 -2.74 -0.72
N ALA A 258 -17.08 -2.56 -1.87
CA ALA A 258 -17.35 -3.34 -3.08
C ALA A 258 -16.71 -4.74 -3.04
N TYR A 259 -15.59 -4.92 -2.32
CA TYR A 259 -14.82 -6.16 -2.34
C TYR A 259 -15.63 -7.37 -1.85
N LYS A 260 -15.60 -8.45 -2.62
CA LYS A 260 -16.35 -9.72 -2.40
C LYS A 260 -15.50 -10.95 -2.71
N GLY A 261 -14.22 -10.76 -3.12
CA GLY A 261 -13.27 -11.85 -3.31
C GLY A 261 -12.75 -12.39 -1.99
N GLU A 262 -11.89 -13.41 -2.07
CA GLU A 262 -11.12 -13.89 -0.93
C GLU A 262 -9.72 -13.30 -0.97
N ALA A 263 -9.28 -12.68 0.12
CA ALA A 263 -7.89 -12.34 0.35
C ALA A 263 -7.27 -13.37 1.30
N TRP A 264 -6.19 -13.99 0.88
CA TRP A 264 -5.53 -15.07 1.59
C TRP A 264 -4.06 -14.75 1.81
N LEU A 265 -3.67 -14.61 3.07
CA LEU A 265 -2.30 -14.32 3.49
C LEU A 265 -1.58 -15.58 3.95
N PHE A 266 -0.45 -15.88 3.32
CA PHE A 266 0.57 -16.80 3.82
C PHE A 266 1.76 -15.98 4.34
N LEU A 267 2.09 -16.08 5.63
CA LEU A 267 3.21 -15.35 6.22
C LEU A 267 4.22 -16.31 6.86
N GLY A 268 5.43 -16.32 6.32
CA GLY A 268 6.56 -17.11 6.83
C GLY A 268 7.50 -16.27 7.70
N VAL A 269 7.70 -16.70 8.95
CA VAL A 269 8.65 -16.11 9.89
C VAL A 269 9.34 -17.20 10.73
N ALA A 270 10.31 -16.80 11.55
CA ALA A 270 11.06 -17.77 12.36
C ALA A 270 10.22 -18.37 13.49
N ASN A 271 9.50 -17.55 14.23
CA ASN A 271 8.70 -17.90 15.39
C ASN A 271 7.56 -16.89 15.59
N SER A 272 6.67 -17.14 16.53
CA SER A 272 5.53 -16.29 16.84
C SER A 272 5.93 -14.86 17.26
N ASP A 273 7.04 -14.68 17.99
CA ASP A 273 7.58 -13.36 18.35
C ASP A 273 8.00 -12.51 17.14
N ALA A 274 8.22 -13.14 15.98
CA ALA A 274 8.59 -12.49 14.73
C ALA A 274 7.40 -12.22 13.81
N LEU A 275 6.16 -12.53 14.21
CA LEU A 275 4.96 -12.14 13.50
C LEU A 275 4.83 -10.61 13.47
N LEU A 276 4.62 -10.07 12.28
CA LEU A 276 4.51 -8.64 12.04
C LEU A 276 3.04 -8.31 11.84
N TYR A 277 2.53 -7.30 12.57
CA TYR A 277 1.15 -6.81 12.47
C TYR A 277 0.06 -7.86 12.77
N ASP A 278 0.39 -8.89 13.57
CA ASP A 278 -0.53 -9.99 13.83
C ASP A 278 -1.87 -9.50 14.41
N ASP A 279 -1.84 -8.59 15.35
CA ASP A 279 -3.05 -8.00 15.95
C ASP A 279 -3.96 -7.37 14.89
N GLU A 280 -3.39 -6.60 13.94
CA GLU A 280 -4.14 -5.98 12.84
C GLU A 280 -4.76 -7.06 11.92
N PHE A 281 -4.00 -8.10 11.60
CA PHE A 281 -4.45 -9.16 10.71
C PHE A 281 -5.51 -10.05 11.34
N GLN A 282 -5.46 -10.28 12.65
CA GLN A 282 -6.52 -11.00 13.38
C GLN A 282 -7.83 -10.20 13.38
N GLU A 283 -7.78 -8.87 13.45
CA GLU A 283 -8.97 -8.04 13.29
C GLU A 283 -9.52 -8.10 11.84
N ALA A 284 -8.65 -8.07 10.83
CA ALA A 284 -9.06 -8.25 9.44
C ALA A 284 -9.62 -9.66 9.17
N ALA A 285 -9.13 -10.69 9.86
CA ALA A 285 -9.65 -12.06 9.78
C ALA A 285 -11.11 -12.16 10.22
N LYS A 286 -11.52 -11.38 11.22
CA LYS A 286 -12.94 -11.30 11.63
C LYS A 286 -13.83 -10.71 10.54
N LYS A 287 -13.24 -10.01 9.56
CA LYS A 287 -13.93 -9.39 8.42
C LYS A 287 -13.79 -10.21 7.11
N GLY A 288 -13.08 -11.35 7.15
CA GLY A 288 -12.97 -12.27 6.02
C GLY A 288 -11.57 -12.47 5.43
N LEU A 289 -10.52 -11.87 6.01
CA LEU A 289 -9.14 -12.21 5.63
C LEU A 289 -8.82 -13.64 6.08
N ARG A 290 -8.33 -14.47 5.16
CA ARG A 290 -7.80 -15.80 5.49
C ARG A 290 -6.30 -15.72 5.75
N ILE A 291 -5.81 -16.40 6.80
CA ILE A 291 -4.41 -16.32 7.21
C ILE A 291 -3.86 -17.71 7.51
N ASP A 292 -2.69 -18.01 6.97
CA ASP A 292 -1.89 -19.20 7.27
C ASP A 292 -0.45 -18.81 7.59
N TYR A 293 0.06 -19.24 8.76
CA TYR A 293 1.42 -18.95 9.20
C TYR A 293 2.35 -20.15 9.01
N ALA A 294 3.57 -19.87 8.52
CA ALA A 294 4.69 -20.80 8.50
C ALA A 294 5.74 -20.34 9.51
N LEU A 295 5.78 -21.00 10.67
CA LEU A 295 6.70 -20.69 11.77
C LEU A 295 7.84 -21.70 11.78
N SER A 296 8.95 -21.38 11.11
CA SER A 296 10.02 -22.36 10.81
C SER A 296 10.76 -22.91 12.04
N ARG A 297 10.59 -22.31 13.21
CA ARG A 297 11.17 -22.78 14.48
C ARG A 297 10.15 -23.34 15.47
N GLU A 298 8.87 -23.31 15.14
CA GLU A 298 7.77 -23.74 16.02
C GLU A 298 6.86 -24.79 15.35
N GLN A 299 6.85 -24.85 14.02
CA GLN A 299 6.04 -25.80 13.26
C GLN A 299 6.91 -26.78 12.48
N THR A 300 6.35 -27.94 12.18
CA THR A 300 6.98 -29.00 11.39
C THR A 300 6.16 -29.28 10.15
N ASN A 301 6.81 -29.45 9.01
CA ASN A 301 6.16 -29.86 7.76
C ASN A 301 5.83 -31.36 7.76
N SER A 302 5.13 -31.85 6.75
CA SER A 302 4.71 -33.25 6.60
C SER A 302 5.88 -34.26 6.59
N ASN A 303 7.10 -33.80 6.27
CA ASN A 303 8.31 -34.63 6.24
C ASN A 303 9.10 -34.58 7.55
N GLY A 304 8.59 -33.97 8.62
CA GLY A 304 9.25 -33.81 9.90
C GLY A 304 10.35 -32.76 9.94
N GLY A 305 10.50 -31.98 8.85
CA GLY A 305 11.40 -30.82 8.75
C GLY A 305 10.77 -29.54 9.26
N LYS A 306 11.52 -28.42 9.16
CA LYS A 306 10.99 -27.09 9.49
C LYS A 306 9.89 -26.69 8.53
N MET A 307 8.84 -26.03 9.05
CA MET A 307 7.79 -25.43 8.24
C MET A 307 8.28 -24.13 7.60
N TYR A 308 8.60 -24.16 6.32
CA TYR A 308 8.87 -22.95 5.53
C TYR A 308 7.62 -22.52 4.76
N ILE A 309 7.70 -21.35 4.15
CA ILE A 309 6.54 -20.75 3.46
C ILE A 309 6.06 -21.63 2.29
N GLN A 310 6.97 -22.26 1.52
CA GLN A 310 6.60 -23.17 0.44
C GLN A 310 5.87 -24.42 0.94
N ASP A 311 6.28 -24.96 2.09
CA ASP A 311 5.63 -26.13 2.71
C ASP A 311 4.19 -25.78 3.10
N LYS A 312 3.97 -24.57 3.65
CA LYS A 312 2.65 -24.10 4.04
C LYS A 312 1.76 -23.88 2.82
N VAL A 313 2.27 -23.32 1.73
CA VAL A 313 1.52 -23.17 0.47
C VAL A 313 1.22 -24.55 -0.15
N GLU A 314 2.13 -25.51 -0.04
CA GLU A 314 1.94 -26.89 -0.55
C GLU A 314 0.77 -27.61 0.14
N GLU A 315 0.54 -27.36 1.43
CA GLU A 315 -0.60 -27.95 2.16
C GLU A 315 -1.96 -27.63 1.48
N TYR A 316 -2.03 -26.52 0.74
CA TYR A 316 -3.21 -26.02 0.05
C TYR A 316 -3.04 -25.97 -1.47
N ALA A 317 -2.10 -26.71 -2.01
CA ALA A 317 -1.71 -26.60 -3.43
C ALA A 317 -2.88 -26.75 -4.39
N ASP A 318 -3.79 -27.70 -4.16
CA ASP A 318 -4.96 -27.92 -4.99
C ASP A 318 -5.89 -26.71 -5.03
N GLU A 319 -6.10 -26.08 -3.89
CA GLU A 319 -6.92 -24.88 -3.77
C GLU A 319 -6.25 -23.68 -4.45
N VAL A 320 -4.95 -23.50 -4.24
CA VAL A 320 -4.15 -22.44 -4.87
C VAL A 320 -4.19 -22.55 -6.40
N PHE A 321 -3.96 -23.74 -6.94
CA PHE A 321 -4.06 -23.97 -8.39
C PHE A 321 -5.46 -23.69 -8.92
N ASN A 322 -6.50 -24.20 -8.27
CA ASN A 322 -7.90 -23.97 -8.66
C ASN A 322 -8.29 -22.47 -8.65
N LYS A 323 -7.82 -21.72 -7.65
CA LYS A 323 -8.05 -20.27 -7.58
C LYS A 323 -7.34 -19.54 -8.73
N LEU A 324 -6.09 -19.89 -9.02
CA LEU A 324 -5.32 -19.30 -10.11
C LEU A 324 -5.94 -19.59 -11.48
N GLU A 325 -6.46 -20.80 -11.71
CA GLU A 325 -7.22 -21.15 -12.92
C GLU A 325 -8.51 -20.32 -13.06
N LYS A 326 -9.10 -19.90 -11.95
CA LYS A 326 -10.31 -19.06 -11.91
C LYS A 326 -10.02 -17.55 -11.97
N GLY A 327 -8.76 -17.15 -12.15
CA GLY A 327 -8.40 -15.75 -12.31
C GLY A 327 -7.88 -15.07 -11.04
N ALA A 328 -7.61 -15.80 -9.95
CA ALA A 328 -6.98 -15.24 -8.76
C ALA A 328 -5.60 -14.67 -9.08
N HIS A 329 -5.20 -13.63 -8.36
CA HIS A 329 -3.85 -13.07 -8.43
C HIS A 329 -2.99 -13.61 -7.29
N ILE A 330 -1.73 -13.97 -7.59
CA ILE A 330 -0.77 -14.40 -6.58
C ILE A 330 0.42 -13.43 -6.51
N TYR A 331 0.78 -13.07 -5.29
CA TYR A 331 1.81 -12.09 -4.98
C TYR A 331 2.89 -12.73 -4.10
N PHE A 332 4.15 -12.48 -4.44
CA PHE A 332 5.32 -12.93 -3.66
C PHE A 332 6.15 -11.72 -3.27
N CYS A 333 6.34 -11.53 -1.97
CA CYS A 333 7.21 -10.48 -1.45
C CYS A 333 8.04 -10.98 -0.26
N GLY A 334 9.32 -10.61 -0.21
CA GLY A 334 10.23 -10.99 0.86
C GLY A 334 11.63 -11.35 0.37
N LEU A 335 12.27 -12.26 1.09
CA LEU A 335 13.63 -12.67 0.77
C LEU A 335 13.68 -13.41 -0.59
N LYS A 336 14.59 -13.00 -1.47
CA LYS A 336 14.81 -13.63 -2.78
C LYS A 336 15.00 -15.16 -2.67
N GLY A 337 15.62 -15.62 -1.59
CA GLY A 337 15.86 -17.03 -1.34
C GLY A 337 14.60 -17.90 -1.15
N MET A 338 13.41 -17.29 -0.99
CA MET A 338 12.16 -18.05 -0.91
C MET A 338 11.70 -18.59 -2.27
N MET A 339 12.02 -17.89 -3.36
CA MET A 339 11.47 -18.18 -4.69
C MET A 339 11.88 -19.54 -5.26
N PRO A 340 13.15 -20.01 -5.14
CA PRO A 340 13.49 -21.36 -5.60
C PRO A 340 12.63 -22.45 -4.96
N GLY A 341 12.46 -22.43 -3.64
CA GLY A 341 11.62 -23.42 -2.94
C GLY A 341 10.15 -23.37 -3.36
N ILE A 342 9.60 -22.16 -3.56
CA ILE A 342 8.23 -22.00 -4.07
C ILE A 342 8.10 -22.52 -5.51
N GLN A 343 9.05 -22.20 -6.38
CA GLN A 343 9.02 -22.66 -7.78
C GLN A 343 9.18 -24.17 -7.87
N ASP A 344 10.09 -24.77 -7.10
CA ASP A 344 10.29 -26.22 -7.04
C ASP A 344 9.03 -26.94 -6.53
N MET A 345 8.41 -26.42 -5.50
CA MET A 345 7.13 -26.93 -4.96
C MET A 345 6.03 -26.85 -6.01
N LEU A 346 5.82 -25.68 -6.62
CA LEU A 346 4.77 -25.51 -7.65
C LEU A 346 5.01 -26.41 -8.87
N LYS A 347 6.27 -26.59 -9.29
CA LYS A 347 6.63 -27.50 -10.37
C LYS A 347 6.28 -28.94 -10.01
N GLY A 348 6.65 -29.40 -8.80
CA GLY A 348 6.32 -30.75 -8.34
C GLY A 348 4.81 -31.00 -8.23
N VAL A 349 4.03 -30.00 -7.84
CA VAL A 349 2.55 -30.09 -7.83
C VAL A 349 1.99 -30.14 -9.24
N ALA A 350 2.49 -29.28 -10.15
CA ALA A 350 2.07 -29.29 -11.55
C ALA A 350 2.33 -30.65 -12.22
N GLU A 351 3.51 -31.24 -11.99
CA GLU A 351 3.85 -32.58 -12.47
C GLU A 351 2.87 -33.65 -11.96
N LYS A 352 2.53 -33.63 -10.67
CA LYS A 352 1.53 -34.55 -10.08
C LYS A 352 0.13 -34.39 -10.69
N LYS A 353 -0.20 -33.18 -11.16
CA LYS A 353 -1.47 -32.85 -11.80
C LYS A 353 -1.46 -33.09 -13.32
N GLY A 354 -0.33 -33.45 -13.92
CA GLY A 354 -0.18 -33.56 -15.38
C GLY A 354 -0.21 -32.21 -16.10
N ILE A 355 0.14 -31.13 -15.41
CA ILE A 355 0.17 -29.77 -15.94
C ILE A 355 1.61 -29.45 -16.37
N ASP A 356 1.79 -28.90 -17.59
CA ASP A 356 3.06 -28.31 -17.99
C ASP A 356 3.30 -27.01 -17.21
N TYR A 357 4.25 -27.05 -16.27
CA TYR A 357 4.54 -25.94 -15.37
C TYR A 357 4.97 -24.67 -16.11
N ASP A 358 5.81 -24.80 -17.13
CA ASP A 358 6.35 -23.63 -17.83
C ASP A 358 5.28 -22.92 -18.65
N GLU A 359 4.41 -23.65 -19.32
CA GLU A 359 3.27 -23.10 -20.06
C GLU A 359 2.21 -22.53 -19.09
N TRP A 360 1.93 -23.19 -17.98
CA TRP A 360 1.05 -22.71 -16.94
C TRP A 360 1.54 -21.37 -16.35
N LEU A 361 2.82 -21.31 -15.94
CA LEU A 361 3.42 -20.09 -15.41
C LEU A 361 3.45 -18.94 -16.43
N LYS A 362 3.72 -19.26 -17.69
CA LYS A 362 3.67 -18.31 -18.81
C LYS A 362 2.24 -17.77 -19.01
N GLY A 363 1.23 -18.64 -18.85
CA GLY A 363 -0.18 -18.26 -18.87
C GLY A 363 -0.52 -17.24 -17.78
N LEU A 364 -0.15 -17.51 -16.53
CA LEU A 364 -0.35 -16.60 -15.39
C LEU A 364 0.34 -15.24 -15.59
N LYS A 365 1.58 -15.25 -16.08
CA LYS A 365 2.32 -14.01 -16.38
C LYS A 365 1.64 -13.20 -17.49
N LYS A 366 1.15 -13.87 -18.55
CA LYS A 366 0.41 -13.22 -19.65
C LYS A 366 -0.92 -12.64 -19.18
N ALA A 367 -1.61 -13.32 -18.27
CA ALA A 367 -2.84 -12.87 -17.64
C ALA A 367 -2.61 -11.82 -16.52
N LYS A 368 -1.34 -11.46 -16.24
CA LYS A 368 -0.95 -10.53 -15.18
C LYS A 368 -1.40 -10.97 -13.77
N GLN A 369 -1.49 -12.27 -13.54
CA GLN A 369 -1.88 -12.87 -12.26
C GLN A 369 -0.68 -13.18 -11.35
N TRP A 370 0.55 -13.13 -11.87
CA TRP A 370 1.79 -13.51 -11.20
C TRP A 370 2.64 -12.28 -10.88
N HIS A 371 2.75 -11.94 -9.59
CA HIS A 371 3.41 -10.74 -9.11
C HIS A 371 4.58 -11.11 -8.19
N VAL A 372 5.79 -10.61 -8.47
CA VAL A 372 7.01 -10.93 -7.69
C VAL A 372 7.82 -9.68 -7.43
N GLU A 373 8.03 -9.36 -6.16
CA GLU A 373 8.96 -8.33 -5.69
C GLU A 373 9.75 -8.88 -4.50
N VAL A 374 10.93 -9.46 -4.78
CA VAL A 374 11.80 -10.08 -3.78
C VAL A 374 13.17 -9.41 -3.77
N TYR A 375 13.83 -9.34 -2.59
CA TYR A 375 15.09 -8.63 -2.32
C TYR A 375 16.16 -9.49 -1.65
#